data_0fac46c4550389390e524507141095e1
#
_entry.id   0fac46c4550389390e524507141095e1
#
_cell.length_a   1.000
_cell.length_b   1.000
_cell.length_c   1.000
_cell.angle_alpha   90.00
_cell.angle_beta   90.00
_cell.angle_gamma   90.00
#
_symmetry.space_group_name_H-M   'P 1'
#
loop_
_entity.id
_entity.type
_entity.pdbx_description
1 polymer ?
#
loop_
_entity_poly.entity_id
_entity_poly.type
_entity_poly.pdbx_seq_one_letter_code
_entity_poly.pdbx_strand_id
1 'polypeptide(L)'
;MKTDRQKLYKKEETVISKQKTKDGVKIIPLGGLEEIGKNMTAIEYRDEIIVIDAGLSFPTEDLLGVDCVIPDITYLTTNSEKVKGIVLTHGHEDHIGGLPYVLRELHVPVYGTRLTIGLVEPKLKEARNLGKQRLVVVKQGEPFRVGHMEIELLKTCHSIPDASAIAIHTPLGIILHTGDFKFDQTPVDGVTTDFQRIAEISARGVLLMMSDSTNAIKSGFSMSESNVGDTFEKLFPHITGRIIIATFASNVHRLQQVLNVTYANKRKVVITGRSMLNTITVASEFGYLNVPPHTIIEMEEMHQYPDSQLVILCTGSQGEPMAALSRMAMSEHRQVHIGPGDTVIFSASPIPGNEKLISKVTDMLCKLGATVIDNKDELVHV
;
A
#
# COMPACT_ATOMS: atom_id res chain seq x y z
N MET A 1 36.83 26.85 43.97
CA MET A 1 37.07 26.16 42.70
C MET A 1 35.79 25.54 42.08
N LYS A 2 34.64 26.19 42.17
CA LYS A 2 33.37 25.75 41.55
C LYS A 2 32.81 26.72 40.50
N THR A 3 33.51 27.80 40.19
CA THR A 3 33.00 28.92 39.36
C THR A 3 33.47 28.93 37.89
N ASP A 4 34.51 28.18 37.55
CA ASP A 4 35.04 28.26 36.17
C ASP A 4 34.43 27.21 35.21
N ARG A 5 34.00 26.05 35.74
CA ARG A 5 33.31 25.06 34.88
C ARG A 5 31.93 25.50 34.43
N GLN A 6 31.18 26.24 35.26
CA GLN A 6 29.85 26.75 34.86
C GLN A 6 29.93 27.89 33.84
N LYS A 7 31.04 28.63 33.80
CA LYS A 7 31.25 29.68 32.75
C LYS A 7 31.67 29.10 31.41
N LEU A 8 32.38 27.95 31.38
CA LEU A 8 32.71 27.24 30.16
C LEU A 8 31.46 26.62 29.49
N TYR A 9 30.62 25.99 30.28
CA TYR A 9 29.36 25.42 29.74
C TYR A 9 28.41 26.49 29.18
N LYS A 10 28.28 27.65 29.84
CA LYS A 10 27.48 28.75 29.31
C LYS A 10 28.09 29.40 28.06
N LYS A 11 29.39 29.31 27.86
CA LYS A 11 30.05 29.82 26.66
C LYS A 11 29.88 28.90 25.45
N GLU A 12 29.84 27.58 25.68
CA GLU A 12 29.55 26.59 24.63
C GLU A 12 28.09 26.65 24.18
N GLU A 13 27.13 26.79 25.11
CA GLU A 13 25.72 26.98 24.76
C GLU A 13 25.45 28.26 23.98
N THR A 14 26.23 29.32 24.21
CA THR A 14 26.07 30.62 23.50
C THR A 14 26.74 30.62 22.13
N VAL A 15 27.68 29.70 21.86
CA VAL A 15 28.33 29.54 20.55
C VAL A 15 27.48 28.69 19.60
N ILE A 16 26.70 27.76 20.13
CA ILE A 16 25.77 26.92 19.33
C ILE A 16 24.56 27.73 18.83
N SER A 17 24.22 28.85 19.46
CA SER A 17 23.03 29.66 19.14
C SER A 17 23.17 30.71 18.04
N LYS A 18 24.30 30.78 17.33
CA LYS A 18 24.53 31.74 16.23
C LYS A 18 25.18 31.19 14.98
N GLN A 19 25.08 29.90 14.72
CA GLN A 19 25.20 29.45 13.33
C GLN A 19 23.94 29.89 12.59
N LYS A 20 24.02 30.87 11.70
CA LYS A 20 23.05 31.06 10.61
C LYS A 20 22.87 29.69 10.00
N THR A 21 21.70 29.10 10.17
CA THR A 21 21.33 27.85 9.48
C THR A 21 21.57 28.11 8.01
N LYS A 22 22.60 27.48 7.41
CA LYS A 22 22.75 27.47 5.97
C LYS A 22 21.40 26.98 5.43
N ASP A 23 20.83 27.71 4.46
CA ASP A 23 19.64 27.23 3.75
C ASP A 23 19.91 25.78 3.30
N GLY A 24 19.17 24.85 3.82
CA GLY A 24 19.32 23.42 3.57
C GLY A 24 17.99 22.72 3.70
N VAL A 25 17.82 21.63 2.97
CA VAL A 25 16.69 20.71 3.16
C VAL A 25 17.14 19.61 4.10
N LYS A 26 16.31 19.29 5.10
CA LYS A 26 16.53 18.14 5.95
C LYS A 26 15.58 17.01 5.52
N ILE A 27 16.13 15.84 5.38
CA ILE A 27 15.39 14.59 5.13
C ILE A 27 15.44 13.79 6.43
N ILE A 28 14.28 13.49 6.98
CA ILE A 28 14.13 12.78 8.24
C ILE A 28 13.28 11.54 7.99
N PRO A 29 13.88 10.39 7.68
CA PRO A 29 13.16 9.14 7.62
C PRO A 29 12.67 8.76 9.03
N LEU A 30 11.39 8.47 9.15
CA LEU A 30 10.74 8.03 10.38
C LEU A 30 10.46 6.53 10.36
N GLY A 31 10.35 5.95 9.16
CA GLY A 31 10.20 4.53 8.89
C GLY A 31 10.43 4.21 7.43
N GLY A 32 10.44 2.94 7.07
CA GLY A 32 10.61 2.47 5.68
C GLY A 32 12.06 2.36 5.20
N LEU A 33 13.07 2.61 6.06
CA LEU A 33 14.47 2.36 5.71
C LEU A 33 14.95 1.03 6.31
N GLU A 34 15.60 0.21 5.48
CA GLU A 34 16.10 -1.14 5.84
C GLU A 34 14.99 -2.09 6.31
N GLU A 35 13.74 -1.76 5.99
CA GLU A 35 12.56 -2.55 6.35
C GLU A 35 11.48 -2.42 5.27
N ILE A 36 10.48 -3.31 5.30
CA ILE A 36 9.27 -3.21 4.49
C ILE A 36 8.12 -2.76 5.39
N GLY A 37 7.40 -1.73 4.94
CA GLY A 37 6.30 -1.13 5.70
C GLY A 37 6.70 0.10 6.50
N LYS A 38 5.76 0.67 7.21
CA LYS A 38 5.90 1.89 8.02
C LYS A 38 6.49 3.08 7.22
N ASN A 39 6.19 3.16 5.93
CA ASN A 39 6.75 4.22 5.10
C ASN A 39 6.32 5.58 5.62
N MET A 40 7.29 6.38 6.01
CA MET A 40 7.08 7.75 6.49
C MET A 40 8.37 8.54 6.46
N THR A 41 8.37 9.65 5.73
CA THR A 41 9.54 10.53 5.63
C THR A 41 9.11 11.98 5.80
N ALA A 42 9.76 12.71 6.71
CA ALA A 42 9.58 14.15 6.86
C ALA A 42 10.62 14.91 6.06
N ILE A 43 10.16 15.92 5.32
CA ILE A 43 10.99 16.84 4.55
C ILE A 43 10.85 18.22 5.21
N GLU A 44 11.92 18.69 5.84
CA GLU A 44 11.94 20.03 6.44
C GLU A 44 12.76 21.00 5.57
N TYR A 45 12.11 22.07 5.15
CA TYR A 45 12.74 23.19 4.50
C TYR A 45 12.37 24.47 5.24
N ARG A 46 13.38 25.18 5.75
CA ARG A 46 13.21 26.33 6.66
C ARG A 46 12.41 25.91 7.91
N ASP A 47 11.28 26.60 8.15
CA ASP A 47 10.41 26.34 9.31
C ASP A 47 9.13 25.57 8.93
N GLU A 48 9.16 24.81 7.86
CA GLU A 48 8.03 24.01 7.39
C GLU A 48 8.43 22.57 7.13
N ILE A 49 7.54 21.66 7.54
CA ILE A 49 7.68 20.22 7.37
C ILE A 49 6.54 19.70 6.53
N ILE A 50 6.85 18.93 5.51
CA ILE A 50 5.92 18.08 4.77
C ILE A 50 6.25 16.65 5.10
N VAL A 51 5.23 15.85 5.34
CA VAL A 51 5.37 14.41 5.58
C VAL A 51 4.94 13.66 4.31
N ILE A 52 5.77 12.75 3.84
CA ILE A 52 5.44 11.81 2.77
C ILE A 52 5.04 10.50 3.41
N ASP A 53 3.82 10.07 3.14
CA ASP A 53 3.17 8.88 3.66
C ASP A 53 3.05 8.82 5.20
N ALA A 54 2.25 7.89 5.68
CA ALA A 54 2.05 7.56 7.09
C ALA A 54 1.62 6.10 7.19
N GLY A 55 2.58 5.22 6.94
CA GLY A 55 2.36 3.79 6.82
C GLY A 55 2.33 3.07 8.17
N LEU A 56 1.91 1.82 8.11
CA LEU A 56 2.06 0.85 9.20
C LEU A 56 2.81 -0.39 8.72
N SER A 57 3.22 -1.23 9.64
CA SER A 57 3.58 -2.63 9.39
C SER A 57 2.81 -3.54 10.33
N PHE A 58 2.66 -4.80 9.92
CA PHE A 58 2.11 -5.82 10.79
C PHE A 58 3.19 -6.35 11.73
N PRO A 59 2.85 -6.69 12.99
CA PRO A 59 3.81 -7.20 13.94
C PRO A 59 4.30 -8.59 13.53
N THR A 60 5.54 -8.90 13.89
CA THR A 60 6.09 -10.26 13.85
C THR A 60 5.47 -11.16 14.93
N GLU A 61 5.61 -12.49 14.81
CA GLU A 61 4.99 -13.46 15.74
C GLU A 61 5.43 -13.29 17.21
N ASP A 62 6.58 -12.69 17.46
CA ASP A 62 7.14 -12.43 18.78
C ASP A 62 6.54 -11.19 19.47
N LEU A 63 5.82 -10.35 18.75
CA LEU A 63 5.14 -9.16 19.30
C LEU A 63 3.71 -9.51 19.73
N LEU A 64 3.59 -10.33 20.78
CA LEU A 64 2.29 -10.78 21.29
C LEU A 64 1.42 -9.62 21.77
N GLY A 65 0.16 -9.56 21.31
CA GLY A 65 -0.82 -8.55 21.70
C GLY A 65 -0.64 -7.19 21.02
N VAL A 66 0.24 -7.10 20.01
CA VAL A 66 0.40 -5.92 19.17
C VAL A 66 -0.39 -6.12 17.87
N ASP A 67 -1.28 -5.19 17.54
CA ASP A 67 -2.11 -5.27 16.33
C ASP A 67 -1.42 -4.65 15.09
N CYS A 68 -0.63 -3.59 15.31
CA CYS A 68 0.15 -2.93 14.25
C CYS A 68 1.33 -2.15 14.81
N VAL A 69 2.31 -1.87 13.99
CA VAL A 69 3.48 -1.05 14.30
C VAL A 69 3.47 0.18 13.40
N ILE A 70 3.67 1.36 14.00
CA ILE A 70 3.76 2.64 13.28
C ILE A 70 5.13 3.27 13.50
N PRO A 71 5.55 4.23 12.66
CA PRO A 71 6.76 5.02 12.90
C PRO A 71 6.71 5.79 14.22
N ASP A 72 7.87 6.05 14.81
CA ASP A 72 7.98 7.03 15.90
C ASP A 72 7.82 8.46 15.35
N ILE A 73 6.74 9.10 15.75
CA ILE A 73 6.38 10.45 15.30
C ILE A 73 6.80 11.55 16.28
N THR A 74 7.65 11.25 17.25
CA THR A 74 8.11 12.24 18.26
C THR A 74 8.71 13.48 17.62
N TYR A 75 9.45 13.32 16.52
CA TYR A 75 9.99 14.47 15.78
C TYR A 75 8.87 15.39 15.27
N LEU A 76 7.79 14.84 14.75
CA LEU A 76 6.67 15.60 14.21
C LEU A 76 5.85 16.27 15.32
N THR A 77 5.57 15.56 16.40
CA THR A 77 4.78 16.10 17.52
C THR A 77 5.54 17.22 18.22
N THR A 78 6.86 17.08 18.39
CA THR A 78 7.72 18.13 18.95
C THR A 78 7.80 19.38 18.06
N ASN A 79 7.62 19.24 16.73
CA ASN A 79 7.65 20.31 15.74
C ASN A 79 6.27 20.52 15.08
N SER A 80 5.18 20.24 15.80
CA SER A 80 3.83 20.20 15.23
C SER A 80 3.41 21.50 14.51
N GLU A 81 3.82 22.65 15.00
CA GLU A 81 3.54 23.96 14.37
C GLU A 81 4.17 24.11 12.98
N LYS A 82 5.28 23.41 12.73
CA LYS A 82 5.97 23.43 11.44
C LYS A 82 5.34 22.47 10.44
N VAL A 83 4.62 21.43 10.87
CA VAL A 83 4.02 20.42 9.99
C VAL A 83 2.84 21.04 9.23
N LYS A 84 2.96 21.10 7.89
CA LYS A 84 1.96 21.75 7.02
C LYS A 84 1.00 20.77 6.35
N GLY A 85 1.38 19.50 6.26
CA GLY A 85 0.52 18.48 5.69
C GLY A 85 1.22 17.15 5.47
N ILE A 86 0.41 16.14 5.18
CA ILE A 86 0.85 14.80 4.78
C ILE A 86 0.49 14.62 3.31
N VAL A 87 1.42 14.18 2.48
CA VAL A 87 1.22 13.91 1.06
C VAL A 87 1.41 12.42 0.83
N LEU A 88 0.40 11.77 0.25
CA LEU A 88 0.37 10.32 0.07
C LEU A 88 0.78 9.94 -1.34
N THR A 89 1.63 8.92 -1.44
CA THR A 89 2.06 8.35 -2.71
C THR A 89 0.97 7.48 -3.32
N HIS A 90 0.36 6.58 -2.53
CA HIS A 90 -0.70 5.67 -2.96
C HIS A 90 -1.43 5.03 -1.77
N GLY A 91 -2.43 4.18 -2.03
CA GLY A 91 -3.38 3.67 -1.04
C GLY A 91 -3.06 2.34 -0.37
N HIS A 92 -1.81 1.87 -0.37
CA HIS A 92 -1.44 0.66 0.37
C HIS A 92 -1.29 0.91 1.87
N GLU A 93 -1.50 -0.13 2.69
CA GLU A 93 -1.51 -0.04 4.16
C GLU A 93 -0.17 0.45 4.73
N ASP A 94 0.92 0.04 4.15
CA ASP A 94 2.27 0.45 4.53
C ASP A 94 2.61 1.90 4.15
N HIS A 95 1.67 2.60 3.50
CA HIS A 95 1.74 4.04 3.16
C HIS A 95 0.64 4.87 3.82
N ILE A 96 -0.55 4.29 4.09
CA ILE A 96 -1.68 5.05 4.66
C ILE A 96 -2.18 4.51 6.00
N GLY A 97 -1.77 3.30 6.38
CA GLY A 97 -2.34 2.60 7.54
C GLY A 97 -2.07 3.25 8.89
N GLY A 98 -1.00 4.02 9.01
CA GLY A 98 -0.64 4.78 10.21
C GLY A 98 -1.42 6.07 10.41
N LEU A 99 -2.11 6.59 9.36
CA LEU A 99 -2.83 7.86 9.39
C LEU A 99 -3.78 8.03 10.60
N PRO A 100 -4.59 7.02 11.00
CA PRO A 100 -5.47 7.17 12.15
C PRO A 100 -4.75 7.49 13.45
N TYR A 101 -3.53 7.01 13.59
CA TYR A 101 -2.70 7.22 14.79
C TYR A 101 -2.00 8.58 14.72
N VAL A 102 -1.41 8.90 13.57
CA VAL A 102 -0.70 10.17 13.33
C VAL A 102 -1.63 11.36 13.46
N LEU A 103 -2.84 11.27 12.90
CA LEU A 103 -3.82 12.36 12.91
C LEU A 103 -4.52 12.57 14.27
N ARG A 104 -4.32 11.70 15.26
CA ARG A 104 -4.70 11.97 16.66
C ARG A 104 -3.80 13.02 17.29
N GLU A 105 -2.54 13.01 16.92
CA GLU A 105 -1.51 13.90 17.48
C GLU A 105 -1.28 15.14 16.60
N LEU A 106 -1.53 15.03 15.29
CA LEU A 106 -1.28 16.09 14.31
C LEU A 106 -2.57 16.45 13.56
N HIS A 107 -2.97 17.72 13.67
CA HIS A 107 -4.17 18.23 13.00
C HIS A 107 -3.80 18.95 11.69
N VAL A 108 -3.41 18.19 10.68
CA VAL A 108 -2.90 18.72 9.41
C VAL A 108 -3.70 18.16 8.21
N PRO A 109 -3.72 18.88 7.06
CA PRO A 109 -4.34 18.35 5.85
C PRO A 109 -3.60 17.12 5.32
N VAL A 110 -4.36 16.19 4.75
CA VAL A 110 -3.85 15.02 4.02
C VAL A 110 -4.17 15.18 2.54
N TYR A 111 -3.15 15.12 1.70
CA TYR A 111 -3.22 15.29 0.25
C TYR A 111 -2.96 13.94 -0.42
N GLY A 112 -3.72 13.60 -1.44
CA GLY A 112 -3.52 12.38 -2.23
C GLY A 112 -4.39 12.37 -3.47
N THR A 113 -4.18 11.39 -4.32
CA THR A 113 -5.03 11.15 -5.48
C THR A 113 -6.43 10.71 -5.06
N ARG A 114 -7.37 10.70 -6.01
CA ARG A 114 -8.77 10.41 -5.72
C ARG A 114 -8.98 9.03 -5.11
N LEU A 115 -8.33 7.99 -5.66
CA LEU A 115 -8.43 6.63 -5.13
C LEU A 115 -7.79 6.54 -3.75
N THR A 116 -6.59 7.09 -3.57
CA THR A 116 -5.87 7.08 -2.30
C THR A 116 -6.70 7.73 -1.18
N ILE A 117 -7.25 8.92 -1.43
CA ILE A 117 -8.12 9.60 -0.46
C ILE A 117 -9.41 8.81 -0.20
N GLY A 118 -9.99 8.19 -1.23
CA GLY A 118 -11.16 7.33 -1.08
C GLY A 118 -10.92 6.11 -0.21
N LEU A 119 -9.71 5.54 -0.23
CA LEU A 119 -9.32 4.43 0.65
C LEU A 119 -9.00 4.89 2.08
N VAL A 120 -8.52 6.11 2.25
CA VAL A 120 -8.26 6.74 3.55
C VAL A 120 -9.56 7.07 4.29
N GLU A 121 -10.56 7.57 3.60
CA GLU A 121 -11.78 8.09 4.23
C GLU A 121 -12.53 7.06 5.10
N PRO A 122 -12.83 5.82 4.64
CA PRO A 122 -13.46 4.79 5.47
C PRO A 122 -12.60 4.44 6.70
N LYS A 123 -11.29 4.35 6.52
CA LYS A 123 -10.32 4.05 7.59
C LYS A 123 -10.37 5.11 8.70
N LEU A 124 -10.43 6.38 8.35
CA LEU A 124 -10.53 7.46 9.34
C LEU A 124 -11.92 7.52 10.00
N LYS A 125 -12.99 7.16 9.27
CA LYS A 125 -14.35 7.04 9.84
C LYS A 125 -14.46 5.91 10.86
N GLU A 126 -13.76 4.80 10.68
CA GLU A 126 -13.72 3.68 11.63
C GLU A 126 -12.87 4.01 12.87
N ALA A 127 -11.95 4.95 12.79
CA ALA A 127 -11.07 5.34 13.90
C ALA A 127 -11.85 6.11 14.97
N ARG A 128 -11.85 5.56 16.20
CA ARG A 128 -12.51 6.21 17.34
C ARG A 128 -11.76 7.48 17.76
N ASN A 129 -12.52 8.49 18.20
CA ASN A 129 -11.99 9.76 18.74
C ASN A 129 -11.14 10.57 17.75
N LEU A 130 -11.29 10.33 16.47
CA LEU A 130 -10.67 11.14 15.45
C LEU A 130 -11.69 12.14 14.91
N GLY A 131 -11.53 13.43 15.23
CA GLY A 131 -12.41 14.49 14.71
C GLY A 131 -12.43 14.55 13.18
N LYS A 132 -13.17 15.50 12.61
CA LYS A 132 -13.23 15.68 11.15
C LYS A 132 -11.84 16.07 10.62
N GLN A 133 -11.29 15.25 9.74
CA GLN A 133 -10.00 15.48 9.12
C GLN A 133 -10.15 16.23 7.79
N ARG A 134 -9.14 17.01 7.43
CA ARG A 134 -9.09 17.71 6.14
C ARG A 134 -8.40 16.84 5.09
N LEU A 135 -9.20 16.16 4.27
CA LEU A 135 -8.76 15.37 3.13
C LEU A 135 -8.83 16.22 1.86
N VAL A 136 -7.77 16.25 1.08
CA VAL A 136 -7.65 17.08 -0.12
C VAL A 136 -7.26 16.20 -1.30
N VAL A 137 -8.16 16.08 -2.26
CA VAL A 137 -7.88 15.37 -3.51
C VAL A 137 -7.07 16.28 -4.42
N VAL A 138 -5.93 15.78 -4.89
CA VAL A 138 -5.05 16.44 -5.84
C VAL A 138 -4.89 15.57 -7.08
N LYS A 139 -4.56 16.18 -8.21
CA LYS A 139 -4.38 15.47 -9.48
C LYS A 139 -2.90 15.31 -9.82
N GLN A 140 -2.58 14.18 -10.42
CA GLN A 140 -1.26 13.95 -11.00
C GLN A 140 -0.99 14.94 -12.13
N GLY A 141 0.25 15.46 -12.20
CA GLY A 141 0.67 16.45 -13.19
C GLY A 141 0.21 17.90 -12.92
N GLU A 142 -0.64 18.15 -11.91
CA GLU A 142 -1.07 19.48 -11.51
C GLU A 142 -0.32 19.92 -10.23
N PRO A 143 0.59 20.88 -10.28
CA PRO A 143 1.28 21.38 -9.08
C PRO A 143 0.31 22.00 -8.08
N PHE A 144 0.54 21.76 -6.79
CA PHE A 144 -0.21 22.37 -5.68
C PHE A 144 0.75 22.80 -4.56
N ARG A 145 0.25 23.57 -3.60
CA ARG A 145 1.08 24.06 -2.50
C ARG A 145 0.70 23.48 -1.15
N VAL A 146 1.73 23.09 -0.40
CA VAL A 146 1.64 22.73 1.01
C VAL A 146 2.64 23.63 1.76
N GLY A 147 2.12 24.58 2.54
CA GLY A 147 2.95 25.67 3.05
C GLY A 147 3.55 26.50 1.93
N HIS A 148 4.86 26.75 1.98
CA HIS A 148 5.62 27.47 0.96
C HIS A 148 6.20 26.55 -0.12
N MET A 149 6.16 25.23 0.06
CA MET A 149 6.69 24.27 -0.91
C MET A 149 5.65 23.96 -1.97
N GLU A 150 6.07 23.91 -3.22
CA GLU A 150 5.26 23.44 -4.34
C GLU A 150 5.49 21.96 -4.56
N ILE A 151 4.41 21.21 -4.72
CA ILE A 151 4.42 19.75 -4.82
C ILE A 151 3.74 19.34 -6.10
N GLU A 152 4.24 18.30 -6.73
CA GLU A 152 3.63 17.69 -7.89
C GLU A 152 3.63 16.17 -7.73
N LEU A 153 2.48 15.55 -7.98
CA LEU A 153 2.34 14.09 -8.06
C LEU A 153 2.57 13.65 -9.50
N LEU A 154 3.49 12.71 -9.70
CA LEU A 154 3.83 12.15 -11.00
C LEU A 154 3.29 10.74 -11.09
N LYS A 155 2.60 10.41 -12.18
CA LYS A 155 2.08 9.06 -12.40
C LYS A 155 3.20 8.03 -12.43
N THR A 156 3.07 6.98 -11.62
CA THR A 156 3.92 5.78 -11.65
C THR A 156 3.06 4.53 -11.81
N CYS A 157 3.62 3.46 -12.37
CA CYS A 157 2.97 2.15 -12.37
C CYS A 157 3.26 1.43 -11.06
N HIS A 158 2.20 0.88 -10.47
CA HIS A 158 2.28 -0.01 -9.32
C HIS A 158 1.11 -1.00 -9.37
N SER A 159 0.88 -1.81 -8.33
CA SER A 159 -0.24 -2.76 -8.25
C SER A 159 -1.61 -2.10 -8.01
N ILE A 160 -1.63 -0.80 -7.75
CA ILE A 160 -2.82 0.01 -7.51
C ILE A 160 -2.84 1.20 -8.47
N PRO A 161 -4.00 1.56 -9.06
CA PRO A 161 -4.16 2.79 -9.82
C PRO A 161 -3.84 4.04 -8.98
N ASP A 162 -3.54 5.14 -9.65
CA ASP A 162 -3.22 6.44 -9.03
C ASP A 162 -1.93 6.45 -8.17
N ALA A 163 -1.10 5.42 -8.23
CA ALA A 163 0.22 5.46 -7.59
C ALA A 163 1.05 6.61 -8.16
N SER A 164 1.78 7.30 -7.28
CA SER A 164 2.47 8.54 -7.64
C SER A 164 3.86 8.62 -7.02
N ALA A 165 4.81 9.10 -7.80
CA ALA A 165 6.00 9.73 -7.25
C ALA A 165 5.66 11.17 -6.83
N ILE A 166 6.43 11.72 -5.90
CA ILE A 166 6.24 13.07 -5.37
C ILE A 166 7.47 13.92 -5.68
N ALA A 167 7.29 14.99 -6.44
CA ALA A 167 8.31 16.02 -6.64
C ALA A 167 8.03 17.22 -5.72
N ILE A 168 9.00 17.57 -4.86
CA ILE A 168 8.93 18.71 -3.98
C ILE A 168 9.90 19.76 -4.50
N HIS A 169 9.35 20.88 -4.96
CA HIS A 169 10.13 21.98 -5.50
C HIS A 169 10.56 22.95 -4.40
N THR A 170 11.86 23.14 -4.28
CA THR A 170 12.47 24.11 -3.37
C THR A 170 13.41 25.03 -4.15
N PRO A 171 13.74 26.21 -3.63
CA PRO A 171 14.76 27.08 -4.25
C PRO A 171 16.16 26.44 -4.34
N LEU A 172 16.41 25.36 -3.59
CA LEU A 172 17.69 24.63 -3.60
C LEU A 172 17.74 23.52 -4.63
N GLY A 173 16.61 23.18 -5.24
CA GLY A 173 16.44 22.09 -6.19
C GLY A 173 15.23 21.23 -5.87
N ILE A 174 15.02 20.20 -6.67
CA ILE A 174 13.86 19.30 -6.56
C ILE A 174 14.24 18.07 -5.75
N ILE A 175 13.37 17.70 -4.81
CA ILE A 175 13.44 16.41 -4.11
C ILE A 175 12.42 15.52 -4.76
N LEU A 176 12.86 14.37 -5.24
CA LEU A 176 12.01 13.37 -5.88
C LEU A 176 11.91 12.13 -5.00
N HIS A 177 10.71 11.79 -4.55
CA HIS A 177 10.38 10.53 -3.89
C HIS A 177 9.57 9.67 -4.85
N THR A 178 10.06 8.47 -5.17
CA THR A 178 9.43 7.64 -6.20
C THR A 178 8.09 7.04 -5.78
N GLY A 179 7.82 6.94 -4.47
CA GLY A 179 6.84 5.98 -3.97
C GLY A 179 7.24 4.58 -4.40
N ASP A 180 6.31 3.63 -4.30
CA ASP A 180 6.48 2.31 -4.84
C ASP A 180 6.22 2.32 -6.35
N PHE A 181 7.09 1.71 -7.13
CA PHE A 181 6.96 1.73 -8.58
C PHE A 181 7.51 0.49 -9.27
N LYS A 182 7.04 0.27 -10.47
CA LYS A 182 7.69 -0.56 -11.47
C LYS A 182 7.57 0.09 -12.85
N PHE A 183 8.46 -0.27 -13.78
CA PHE A 183 8.33 0.14 -15.18
C PHE A 183 7.58 -0.94 -15.95
N ASP A 184 6.26 -0.80 -16.03
CA ASP A 184 5.40 -1.68 -16.79
C ASP A 184 4.98 -1.00 -18.10
N GLN A 185 5.29 -1.62 -19.23
CA GLN A 185 4.96 -1.09 -20.57
C GLN A 185 3.59 -1.56 -21.06
N THR A 186 3.00 -2.55 -20.39
CA THR A 186 1.68 -3.11 -20.70
C THR A 186 0.84 -3.25 -19.44
N PRO A 187 0.65 -2.15 -18.66
CA PRO A 187 -0.08 -2.20 -17.42
C PRO A 187 -1.56 -2.55 -17.65
N VAL A 188 -2.22 -3.12 -16.65
CA VAL A 188 -3.61 -3.60 -16.73
C VAL A 188 -4.60 -2.47 -17.05
N ASP A 189 -4.35 -1.27 -16.54
CA ASP A 189 -5.17 -0.09 -16.82
C ASP A 189 -4.79 0.66 -18.11
N GLY A 190 -3.75 0.21 -18.83
CA GLY A 190 -3.23 0.83 -20.04
C GLY A 190 -2.48 2.16 -19.81
N VAL A 191 -2.27 2.58 -18.57
CA VAL A 191 -1.64 3.87 -18.23
C VAL A 191 -0.22 3.66 -17.70
N THR A 192 0.78 3.98 -18.51
CA THR A 192 2.20 3.82 -18.15
C THR A 192 2.69 4.95 -17.23
N THR A 193 3.88 4.77 -16.65
CA THR A 193 4.61 5.83 -15.95
C THR A 193 4.81 7.06 -16.83
N ASP A 194 4.61 8.25 -16.29
CA ASP A 194 4.81 9.53 -17.01
C ASP A 194 6.30 9.85 -17.15
N PHE A 195 6.97 9.13 -18.04
CA PHE A 195 8.39 9.32 -18.34
C PHE A 195 8.69 10.71 -18.89
N GLN A 196 7.75 11.30 -19.64
CA GLN A 196 7.94 12.64 -20.20
C GLN A 196 8.08 13.65 -19.05
N ARG A 197 7.16 13.64 -18.10
CA ARG A 197 7.19 14.58 -16.98
C ARG A 197 8.39 14.36 -16.07
N ILE A 198 8.77 13.11 -15.84
CA ILE A 198 9.99 12.77 -15.09
C ILE A 198 11.24 13.34 -15.78
N ALA A 199 11.33 13.22 -17.11
CA ALA A 199 12.45 13.79 -17.88
C ALA A 199 12.50 15.33 -17.80
N GLU A 200 11.33 15.99 -17.89
CA GLU A 200 11.22 17.46 -17.76
C GLU A 200 11.69 17.93 -16.36
N ILE A 201 11.31 17.22 -15.29
CA ILE A 201 11.73 17.52 -13.91
C ILE A 201 13.23 17.27 -13.77
N SER A 202 13.72 16.15 -14.31
CA SER A 202 15.15 15.82 -14.30
C SER A 202 16.00 16.91 -14.97
N ALA A 203 15.54 17.47 -16.09
CA ALA A 203 16.23 18.57 -16.79
C ALA A 203 16.31 19.87 -15.97
N ARG A 204 15.41 20.05 -14.97
CA ARG A 204 15.44 21.21 -14.06
C ARG A 204 16.45 21.05 -12.92
N GLY A 205 16.98 19.85 -12.70
CA GLY A 205 17.92 19.49 -11.65
C GLY A 205 17.24 18.89 -10.42
N VAL A 206 17.51 17.63 -10.19
CA VAL A 206 17.09 16.89 -9.00
C VAL A 206 18.19 16.97 -7.95
N LEU A 207 17.90 17.59 -6.81
CA LEU A 207 18.81 17.71 -5.68
C LEU A 207 19.02 16.36 -4.98
N LEU A 208 17.93 15.63 -4.79
CA LEU A 208 17.93 14.31 -4.15
C LEU A 208 16.80 13.45 -4.73
N MET A 209 17.11 12.19 -5.00
CA MET A 209 16.12 11.17 -5.31
C MET A 209 16.09 10.14 -4.17
N MET A 210 14.92 9.90 -3.62
CA MET A 210 14.61 8.80 -2.70
C MET A 210 13.83 7.76 -3.49
N SER A 211 14.44 6.60 -3.70
CA SER A 211 13.89 5.55 -4.57
C SER A 211 13.50 4.32 -3.79
N ASP A 212 12.36 3.75 -4.14
CA ASP A 212 12.04 2.35 -3.83
C ASP A 212 13.18 1.45 -4.29
N SER A 213 13.57 0.54 -3.44
CA SER A 213 14.64 -0.45 -3.71
C SER A 213 14.18 -1.89 -3.47
N THR A 214 12.87 -2.11 -3.42
CA THR A 214 12.28 -3.45 -3.29
C THR A 214 12.75 -4.33 -4.46
N ASN A 215 13.25 -5.52 -4.14
CA ASN A 215 13.84 -6.45 -5.11
C ASN A 215 15.10 -5.95 -5.85
N ALA A 216 15.71 -4.83 -5.48
CA ALA A 216 16.90 -4.28 -6.17
C ALA A 216 18.09 -5.25 -6.22
N ILE A 217 18.19 -6.21 -5.30
CA ILE A 217 19.24 -7.24 -5.28
C ILE A 217 18.92 -8.45 -6.17
N LYS A 218 17.67 -8.57 -6.67
CA LYS A 218 17.30 -9.67 -7.57
C LYS A 218 17.72 -9.35 -9.00
N SER A 219 18.37 -10.30 -9.66
CA SER A 219 18.74 -10.17 -11.06
C SER A 219 17.51 -10.25 -11.97
N GLY A 220 17.55 -9.56 -13.12
CA GLY A 220 16.46 -9.57 -14.10
C GLY A 220 15.58 -8.35 -14.00
N PHE A 221 14.31 -8.52 -14.31
CA PHE A 221 13.29 -7.46 -14.29
C PHE A 221 11.93 -8.02 -13.86
N SER A 222 11.07 -7.16 -13.34
CA SER A 222 9.69 -7.55 -13.02
C SER A 222 8.86 -7.69 -14.30
N MET A 223 8.11 -8.77 -14.38
CA MET A 223 7.17 -8.99 -15.49
C MET A 223 6.01 -7.98 -15.42
N SER A 224 5.31 -7.80 -16.55
CA SER A 224 4.09 -7.00 -16.56
C SER A 224 3.00 -7.65 -15.71
N GLU A 225 2.20 -6.83 -15.04
CA GLU A 225 1.02 -7.30 -14.28
C GLU A 225 0.01 -8.02 -15.20
N SER A 226 -0.07 -7.65 -16.49
CA SER A 226 -0.95 -8.31 -17.48
C SER A 226 -0.67 -9.80 -17.65
N ASN A 227 0.60 -10.24 -17.49
CA ASN A 227 0.98 -11.65 -17.60
C ASN A 227 0.24 -12.55 -16.59
N VAL A 228 -0.15 -12.02 -15.45
CA VAL A 228 -0.94 -12.79 -14.47
C VAL A 228 -2.35 -13.02 -14.97
N GLY A 229 -2.94 -12.04 -15.67
CA GLY A 229 -4.23 -12.21 -16.35
C GLY A 229 -4.18 -13.35 -17.38
N ASP A 230 -3.12 -13.39 -18.21
CA ASP A 230 -2.89 -14.46 -19.19
C ASP A 230 -2.78 -15.84 -18.52
N THR A 231 -2.16 -15.90 -17.34
CA THR A 231 -2.06 -17.13 -16.56
C THR A 231 -3.43 -17.56 -16.04
N PHE A 232 -4.22 -16.65 -15.52
CA PHE A 232 -5.59 -16.96 -15.08
C PHE A 232 -6.48 -17.42 -16.23
N GLU A 233 -6.37 -16.82 -17.41
CA GLU A 233 -7.12 -17.26 -18.61
C GLU A 233 -6.79 -18.69 -18.99
N LYS A 234 -5.55 -19.16 -18.79
CA LYS A 234 -5.13 -20.52 -19.03
C LYS A 234 -5.59 -21.48 -17.91
N LEU A 235 -5.52 -21.05 -16.66
CA LEU A 235 -5.83 -21.93 -15.51
C LEU A 235 -7.34 -22.17 -15.33
N PHE A 236 -8.17 -21.14 -15.40
CA PHE A 236 -9.59 -21.21 -15.04
C PHE A 236 -10.38 -22.26 -15.81
N PRO A 237 -10.20 -22.46 -17.14
CA PRO A 237 -10.93 -23.48 -17.88
C PRO A 237 -10.66 -24.94 -17.42
N HIS A 238 -9.51 -25.16 -16.80
CA HIS A 238 -9.08 -26.51 -16.38
C HIS A 238 -9.49 -26.86 -14.94
N ILE A 239 -9.96 -25.89 -14.15
CA ILE A 239 -10.39 -26.09 -12.77
C ILE A 239 -11.88 -26.41 -12.76
N THR A 240 -12.23 -27.61 -12.33
CA THR A 240 -13.61 -28.10 -12.32
C THR A 240 -14.37 -27.80 -11.03
N GLY A 241 -13.69 -27.50 -9.93
CA GLY A 241 -14.25 -27.13 -8.63
C GLY A 241 -14.30 -25.63 -8.38
N ARG A 242 -14.43 -25.25 -7.11
CA ARG A 242 -14.34 -23.85 -6.67
C ARG A 242 -12.91 -23.36 -6.79
N ILE A 243 -12.78 -22.08 -7.10
CA ILE A 243 -11.50 -21.37 -7.12
C ILE A 243 -11.50 -20.40 -5.95
N ILE A 244 -10.52 -20.48 -5.08
CA ILE A 244 -10.30 -19.54 -3.99
C ILE A 244 -9.04 -18.74 -4.28
N ILE A 245 -9.13 -17.44 -4.41
CA ILE A 245 -7.99 -16.57 -4.73
C ILE A 245 -7.70 -15.67 -3.56
N ALA A 246 -6.52 -15.84 -2.97
CA ALA A 246 -6.01 -14.96 -1.94
C ALA A 246 -5.06 -13.93 -2.54
N THR A 247 -5.35 -12.66 -2.34
CA THR A 247 -4.52 -11.54 -2.82
C THR A 247 -4.59 -10.36 -1.86
N PHE A 248 -3.71 -9.37 -2.05
CA PHE A 248 -3.82 -8.12 -1.33
C PHE A 248 -5.10 -7.38 -1.69
N ALA A 249 -5.82 -6.92 -0.68
CA ALA A 249 -7.08 -6.19 -0.90
C ALA A 249 -6.89 -4.93 -1.76
N SER A 250 -5.75 -4.28 -1.64
CA SER A 250 -5.42 -3.04 -2.34
C SER A 250 -4.82 -3.24 -3.74
N ASN A 251 -4.57 -4.48 -4.18
CA ASN A 251 -4.13 -4.75 -5.55
C ASN A 251 -5.31 -4.69 -6.54
N VAL A 252 -5.75 -3.47 -6.87
CA VAL A 252 -6.92 -3.22 -7.71
C VAL A 252 -6.75 -3.81 -9.12
N HIS A 253 -5.54 -3.82 -9.66
CA HIS A 253 -5.26 -4.43 -10.96
C HIS A 253 -5.50 -5.94 -10.94
N ARG A 254 -5.11 -6.64 -9.87
CA ARG A 254 -5.38 -8.06 -9.69
C ARG A 254 -6.87 -8.33 -9.53
N LEU A 255 -7.59 -7.48 -8.79
CA LEU A 255 -9.05 -7.58 -8.66
C LEU A 255 -9.72 -7.48 -10.04
N GLN A 256 -9.28 -6.55 -10.89
CA GLN A 256 -9.80 -6.42 -12.25
C GLN A 256 -9.56 -7.68 -13.08
N GLN A 257 -8.36 -8.25 -13.04
CA GLN A 257 -8.02 -9.46 -13.78
C GLN A 257 -8.89 -10.65 -13.34
N VAL A 258 -9.05 -10.82 -12.02
CA VAL A 258 -9.92 -11.89 -11.47
C VAL A 258 -11.37 -11.71 -11.91
N LEU A 259 -11.91 -10.49 -11.85
CA LEU A 259 -13.28 -10.22 -12.29
C LEU A 259 -13.47 -10.52 -13.79
N ASN A 260 -12.52 -10.11 -14.61
CA ASN A 260 -12.57 -10.33 -16.06
C ASN A 260 -12.55 -11.84 -16.40
N VAL A 261 -11.61 -12.58 -15.86
CA VAL A 261 -11.50 -14.02 -16.15
C VAL A 261 -12.69 -14.82 -15.59
N THR A 262 -13.19 -14.41 -14.43
CA THR A 262 -14.39 -15.02 -13.84
C THR A 262 -15.61 -14.84 -14.73
N TYR A 263 -15.82 -13.62 -15.23
CA TYR A 263 -16.90 -13.31 -16.15
C TYR A 263 -16.77 -14.10 -17.48
N ALA A 264 -15.57 -14.14 -18.05
CA ALA A 264 -15.30 -14.86 -19.30
C ALA A 264 -15.60 -16.38 -19.17
N ASN A 265 -15.34 -16.94 -17.99
CA ASN A 265 -15.61 -18.36 -17.68
C ASN A 265 -17.03 -18.60 -17.12
N LYS A 266 -17.94 -17.62 -17.17
CA LYS A 266 -19.33 -17.72 -16.70
C LYS A 266 -19.43 -18.16 -15.23
N ARG A 267 -18.44 -17.81 -14.42
CA ARG A 267 -18.41 -18.04 -12.98
C ARG A 267 -18.92 -16.81 -12.22
N LYS A 268 -19.19 -16.97 -10.94
CA LYS A 268 -19.61 -15.93 -9.99
C LYS A 268 -18.51 -15.69 -8.97
N VAL A 269 -18.32 -14.43 -8.57
CA VAL A 269 -17.37 -14.05 -7.53
C VAL A 269 -18.11 -13.77 -6.23
N VAL A 270 -17.66 -14.42 -5.18
CA VAL A 270 -18.01 -14.08 -3.80
C VAL A 270 -16.81 -13.39 -3.16
N ILE A 271 -17.02 -12.26 -2.50
CA ILE A 271 -15.95 -11.49 -1.89
C ILE A 271 -16.00 -11.68 -0.38
N THR A 272 -14.85 -11.98 0.23
CA THR A 272 -14.74 -12.10 1.68
C THR A 272 -13.51 -11.37 2.22
N GLY A 273 -13.74 -10.64 3.31
CA GLY A 273 -12.77 -9.74 3.93
C GLY A 273 -13.19 -8.29 3.82
N ARG A 274 -13.25 -7.60 4.97
CA ARG A 274 -13.75 -6.22 5.05
C ARG A 274 -12.96 -5.25 4.18
N SER A 275 -11.63 -5.34 4.24
CA SER A 275 -10.74 -4.48 3.43
C SER A 275 -10.93 -4.71 1.93
N MET A 276 -11.15 -5.96 1.51
CA MET A 276 -11.43 -6.31 0.11
C MET A 276 -12.73 -5.67 -0.39
N LEU A 277 -13.80 -5.79 0.40
CA LEU A 277 -15.10 -5.16 0.10
C LEU A 277 -14.98 -3.64 0.00
N ASN A 278 -14.31 -3.00 0.96
CA ASN A 278 -14.09 -1.56 0.96
C ASN A 278 -13.33 -1.11 -0.30
N THR A 279 -12.26 -1.80 -0.66
CA THR A 279 -11.45 -1.46 -1.84
C THR A 279 -12.27 -1.61 -3.13
N ILE A 280 -12.99 -2.71 -3.30
CA ILE A 280 -13.84 -2.94 -4.49
C ILE A 280 -14.92 -1.86 -4.59
N THR A 281 -15.58 -1.52 -3.48
CA THR A 281 -16.60 -0.49 -3.45
C THR A 281 -16.03 0.87 -3.88
N VAL A 282 -14.95 1.33 -3.25
CA VAL A 282 -14.33 2.62 -3.54
C VAL A 282 -13.78 2.67 -4.97
N ALA A 283 -13.06 1.62 -5.40
CA ALA A 283 -12.46 1.58 -6.73
C ALA A 283 -13.52 1.53 -7.83
N SER A 284 -14.65 0.84 -7.60
CA SER A 284 -15.77 0.79 -8.55
C SER A 284 -16.51 2.12 -8.62
N GLU A 285 -16.80 2.75 -7.46
CA GLU A 285 -17.47 4.05 -7.39
C GLU A 285 -16.68 5.14 -8.13
N PHE A 286 -15.36 5.09 -8.06
CA PHE A 286 -14.50 6.08 -8.71
C PHE A 286 -14.09 5.71 -10.14
N GLY A 287 -14.52 4.55 -10.64
CA GLY A 287 -14.26 4.10 -12.02
C GLY A 287 -12.88 3.51 -12.25
N TYR A 288 -12.15 3.14 -11.20
CA TYR A 288 -10.85 2.44 -11.29
C TYR A 288 -11.01 0.92 -11.41
N LEU A 289 -12.17 0.39 -11.06
CA LEU A 289 -12.51 -1.02 -11.19
C LEU A 289 -13.83 -1.15 -11.97
N ASN A 290 -13.77 -1.88 -13.06
CA ASN A 290 -14.96 -2.20 -13.86
C ASN A 290 -15.48 -3.58 -13.45
N VAL A 291 -16.62 -3.63 -12.80
CA VAL A 291 -17.27 -4.88 -12.39
C VAL A 291 -18.22 -5.32 -13.50
N PRO A 292 -17.94 -6.46 -14.18
CA PRO A 292 -18.85 -6.99 -15.19
C PRO A 292 -20.23 -7.30 -14.59
N PRO A 293 -21.32 -7.06 -15.33
CA PRO A 293 -22.68 -7.22 -14.77
C PRO A 293 -22.93 -8.66 -14.28
N HIS A 294 -23.60 -8.77 -13.14
CA HIS A 294 -23.98 -10.04 -12.52
C HIS A 294 -22.81 -10.98 -12.19
N THR A 295 -21.58 -10.48 -12.08
CA THR A 295 -20.39 -11.27 -11.73
C THR A 295 -20.25 -11.47 -10.24
N ILE A 296 -20.41 -10.39 -9.46
CA ILE A 296 -20.37 -10.46 -7.99
C ILE A 296 -21.73 -10.87 -7.46
N ILE A 297 -21.75 -11.80 -6.52
CA ILE A 297 -22.92 -12.25 -5.77
C ILE A 297 -22.66 -12.15 -4.27
N GLU A 298 -23.75 -12.09 -3.50
CA GLU A 298 -23.64 -12.10 -2.04
C GLU A 298 -23.22 -13.50 -1.53
N MET A 299 -22.59 -13.54 -0.36
CA MET A 299 -22.11 -14.78 0.26
C MET A 299 -23.26 -15.78 0.48
N GLU A 300 -24.45 -15.29 0.81
CA GLU A 300 -25.66 -16.09 1.05
C GLU A 300 -26.22 -16.73 -0.22
N GLU A 301 -25.92 -16.18 -1.39
CA GLU A 301 -26.37 -16.71 -2.68
C GLU A 301 -25.47 -17.84 -3.21
N MET A 302 -24.31 -18.06 -2.58
CA MET A 302 -23.31 -19.04 -3.03
C MET A 302 -23.91 -20.45 -3.20
N HIS A 303 -24.84 -20.85 -2.33
CA HIS A 303 -25.48 -22.16 -2.39
C HIS A 303 -26.38 -22.39 -3.62
N GLN A 304 -26.70 -21.33 -4.36
CA GLN A 304 -27.52 -21.42 -5.60
C GLN A 304 -26.70 -21.81 -6.82
N TYR A 305 -25.38 -21.85 -6.70
CA TYR A 305 -24.44 -22.12 -7.79
C TYR A 305 -23.63 -23.38 -7.50
N PRO A 306 -23.35 -24.22 -8.51
CA PRO A 306 -22.45 -25.36 -8.34
C PRO A 306 -21.02 -24.86 -8.11
N ASP A 307 -20.21 -25.67 -7.43
CA ASP A 307 -18.82 -25.35 -7.10
C ASP A 307 -17.99 -24.93 -8.34
N SER A 308 -18.24 -25.57 -9.50
CA SER A 308 -17.61 -25.24 -10.77
C SER A 308 -17.90 -23.83 -11.29
N GLN A 309 -18.88 -23.13 -10.73
CA GLN A 309 -19.24 -21.77 -11.10
C GLN A 309 -18.83 -20.73 -10.03
N LEU A 310 -18.15 -21.14 -8.98
CA LEU A 310 -17.80 -20.25 -7.88
C LEU A 310 -16.31 -19.87 -7.88
N VAL A 311 -16.07 -18.58 -7.66
CA VAL A 311 -14.77 -18.02 -7.32
C VAL A 311 -14.92 -17.27 -6.01
N ILE A 312 -14.07 -17.56 -5.04
CA ILE A 312 -14.04 -16.85 -3.75
C ILE A 312 -12.79 -15.97 -3.74
N LEU A 313 -12.97 -14.67 -3.72
CA LEU A 313 -11.90 -13.69 -3.64
C LEU A 313 -11.73 -13.25 -2.18
N CYS A 314 -10.54 -13.44 -1.62
CA CYS A 314 -10.33 -13.27 -0.19
C CYS A 314 -9.00 -12.61 0.16
N THR A 315 -8.91 -12.12 1.39
CA THR A 315 -7.67 -11.69 2.05
C THR A 315 -6.96 -12.87 2.71
N GLY A 316 -5.71 -12.67 3.13
CA GLY A 316 -4.94 -13.69 3.85
C GLY A 316 -3.82 -14.31 3.02
N SER A 317 -3.39 -13.63 1.97
CA SER A 317 -2.28 -14.06 1.12
C SER A 317 -0.92 -14.08 1.83
N GLN A 318 -0.82 -13.47 3.01
CA GLN A 318 0.38 -13.46 3.85
C GLN A 318 0.28 -14.40 5.06
N GLY A 319 -0.79 -15.18 5.15
CA GLY A 319 -1.00 -16.14 6.24
C GLY A 319 -1.41 -15.48 7.56
N GLU A 320 -1.91 -14.25 7.53
CA GLU A 320 -2.35 -13.51 8.73
C GLU A 320 -3.47 -14.31 9.45
N PRO A 321 -3.35 -14.56 10.75
CA PRO A 321 -4.24 -15.50 11.46
C PRO A 321 -5.73 -15.14 11.40
N MET A 322 -6.04 -13.84 11.41
CA MET A 322 -7.41 -13.33 11.38
C MET A 322 -7.99 -13.12 9.99
N ALA A 323 -7.18 -13.29 8.94
CA ALA A 323 -7.61 -13.12 7.56
C ALA A 323 -8.53 -14.24 7.09
N ALA A 324 -9.30 -13.98 6.03
CA ALA A 324 -10.32 -14.91 5.56
C ALA A 324 -9.76 -16.29 5.18
N LEU A 325 -8.65 -16.33 4.42
CA LEU A 325 -8.03 -17.59 4.00
C LEU A 325 -7.53 -18.41 5.19
N SER A 326 -6.85 -17.80 6.15
CA SER A 326 -6.35 -18.50 7.34
C SER A 326 -7.48 -19.10 8.16
N ARG A 327 -8.59 -18.39 8.31
CA ARG A 327 -9.80 -18.88 8.98
C ARG A 327 -10.46 -20.03 8.20
N MET A 328 -10.45 -19.98 6.86
CA MET A 328 -10.90 -21.11 6.02
C MET A 328 -10.02 -22.33 6.22
N ALA A 329 -8.70 -22.16 6.22
CA ALA A 329 -7.73 -23.24 6.42
C ALA A 329 -7.84 -23.88 7.82
N MET A 330 -8.20 -23.11 8.83
CA MET A 330 -8.46 -23.59 10.20
C MET A 330 -9.88 -24.14 10.38
N SER A 331 -10.72 -24.14 9.34
CA SER A 331 -12.15 -24.49 9.41
C SER A 331 -12.98 -23.60 10.35
N GLU A 332 -12.53 -22.36 10.57
CA GLU A 332 -13.17 -21.37 11.44
C GLU A 332 -14.00 -20.33 10.66
N HIS A 333 -13.97 -20.39 9.33
CA HIS A 333 -14.80 -19.51 8.50
C HIS A 333 -16.26 -19.99 8.51
N ARG A 334 -17.19 -19.08 8.82
CA ARG A 334 -18.60 -19.44 9.08
C ARG A 334 -19.34 -20.03 7.87
N GLN A 335 -19.01 -19.61 6.65
CA GLN A 335 -19.78 -19.90 5.44
C GLN A 335 -18.98 -20.65 4.37
N VAL A 336 -17.65 -20.63 4.43
CA VAL A 336 -16.78 -21.28 3.45
C VAL A 336 -15.98 -22.37 4.15
N HIS A 337 -16.17 -23.61 3.72
CA HIS A 337 -15.42 -24.79 4.19
C HIS A 337 -14.62 -25.33 3.02
N ILE A 338 -13.31 -25.41 3.19
CA ILE A 338 -12.38 -25.94 2.19
C ILE A 338 -12.44 -27.47 2.20
N GLY A 339 -12.38 -28.07 1.03
CA GLY A 339 -12.41 -29.53 0.88
C GLY A 339 -11.78 -30.03 -0.43
N PRO A 340 -11.85 -31.36 -0.65
CA PRO A 340 -11.40 -31.95 -1.90
C PRO A 340 -12.15 -31.37 -3.10
N GLY A 341 -11.40 -31.05 -4.17
CA GLY A 341 -11.95 -30.40 -5.38
C GLY A 341 -11.80 -28.88 -5.40
N ASP A 342 -11.54 -28.24 -4.27
CA ASP A 342 -11.21 -26.81 -4.23
C ASP A 342 -9.80 -26.54 -4.74
N THR A 343 -9.62 -25.45 -5.47
CA THR A 343 -8.30 -24.94 -5.86
C THR A 343 -8.07 -23.59 -5.22
N VAL A 344 -7.02 -23.49 -4.42
CA VAL A 344 -6.60 -22.24 -3.75
C VAL A 344 -5.39 -21.65 -4.47
N ILE A 345 -5.51 -20.42 -4.91
CA ILE A 345 -4.45 -19.70 -5.61
C ILE A 345 -3.93 -18.58 -4.71
N PHE A 346 -2.64 -18.65 -4.34
CA PHE A 346 -1.94 -17.55 -3.66
C PHE A 346 -1.44 -16.55 -4.69
N SER A 347 -2.22 -15.52 -4.96
CA SER A 347 -1.91 -14.49 -5.95
C SER A 347 -1.20 -13.29 -5.29
N ALA A 348 -0.13 -13.59 -4.57
CA ALA A 348 0.75 -12.64 -3.89
C ALA A 348 2.11 -13.30 -3.65
N SER A 349 3.19 -12.51 -3.65
CA SER A 349 4.50 -12.97 -3.16
C SER A 349 4.59 -12.84 -1.63
N PRO A 350 5.29 -13.74 -0.95
CA PRO A 350 5.57 -13.59 0.46
C PRO A 350 6.31 -12.27 0.76
N ILE A 351 5.80 -11.50 1.70
CA ILE A 351 6.56 -10.43 2.32
C ILE A 351 7.66 -11.09 3.18
N PRO A 352 8.92 -10.63 3.13
CA PRO A 352 9.98 -11.18 3.95
C PRO A 352 9.58 -11.28 5.43
N GLY A 353 9.70 -12.48 5.99
CA GLY A 353 9.27 -12.80 7.36
C GLY A 353 7.93 -13.54 7.47
N ASN A 354 7.09 -13.53 6.43
CA ASN A 354 5.78 -14.20 6.44
C ASN A 354 5.81 -15.62 5.86
N GLU A 355 6.96 -16.11 5.41
CA GLU A 355 7.11 -17.40 4.72
C GLU A 355 6.58 -18.57 5.58
N LYS A 356 6.84 -18.54 6.89
CA LYS A 356 6.38 -19.56 7.84
C LYS A 356 4.86 -19.57 7.98
N LEU A 357 4.25 -18.39 8.08
CA LEU A 357 2.80 -18.25 8.19
C LEU A 357 2.10 -18.78 6.94
N ILE A 358 2.59 -18.40 5.76
CA ILE A 358 2.06 -18.85 4.47
C ILE A 358 2.21 -20.37 4.36
N SER A 359 3.40 -20.94 4.67
CA SER A 359 3.64 -22.37 4.64
C SER A 359 2.67 -23.13 5.56
N LYS A 360 2.43 -22.62 6.78
CA LYS A 360 1.47 -23.22 7.72
C LYS A 360 0.06 -23.23 7.16
N VAL A 361 -0.40 -22.15 6.53
CA VAL A 361 -1.71 -22.07 5.90
C VAL A 361 -1.78 -23.05 4.72
N THR A 362 -0.75 -23.09 3.87
CA THR A 362 -0.65 -24.05 2.75
C THR A 362 -0.78 -25.50 3.23
N ASP A 363 -0.03 -25.88 4.28
CA ASP A 363 -0.09 -27.23 4.86
C ASP A 363 -1.51 -27.58 5.35
N MET A 364 -2.20 -26.62 5.98
CA MET A 364 -3.59 -26.84 6.44
C MET A 364 -4.54 -27.02 5.25
N LEU A 365 -4.42 -26.22 4.20
CA LEU A 365 -5.24 -26.35 3.00
C LEU A 365 -5.02 -27.70 2.29
N CYS A 366 -3.77 -28.13 2.15
CA CYS A 366 -3.43 -29.44 1.59
C CYS A 366 -4.01 -30.60 2.45
N LYS A 367 -3.98 -30.49 3.78
CA LYS A 367 -4.61 -31.47 4.69
C LYS A 367 -6.12 -31.54 4.52
N LEU A 368 -6.78 -30.47 4.16
CA LEU A 368 -8.21 -30.44 3.83
C LEU A 368 -8.52 -31.03 2.44
N GLY A 369 -7.50 -31.34 1.66
CA GLY A 369 -7.63 -31.95 0.31
C GLY A 369 -7.72 -30.94 -0.82
N ALA A 370 -7.47 -29.66 -0.59
CA ALA A 370 -7.43 -28.64 -1.63
C ALA A 370 -6.17 -28.75 -2.49
N THR A 371 -6.28 -28.40 -3.77
CA THR A 371 -5.12 -28.12 -4.61
C THR A 371 -4.66 -26.69 -4.34
N VAL A 372 -3.37 -26.50 -4.05
CA VAL A 372 -2.79 -25.17 -3.83
C VAL A 372 -1.87 -24.82 -4.98
N ILE A 373 -2.01 -23.60 -5.51
CA ILE A 373 -1.18 -23.04 -6.59
C ILE A 373 -0.55 -21.75 -6.05
N ASP A 374 0.74 -21.65 -6.12
CA ASP A 374 1.49 -20.44 -5.78
C ASP A 374 2.40 -19.97 -6.95
N ASN A 375 3.18 -18.92 -6.72
CA ASN A 375 4.04 -18.34 -7.75
C ASN A 375 5.26 -19.21 -8.13
N LYS A 376 5.45 -20.35 -7.48
CA LYS A 376 6.46 -21.36 -7.87
C LYS A 376 5.91 -22.31 -8.91
N ASP A 377 4.59 -22.54 -8.89
CA ASP A 377 3.90 -23.45 -9.81
C ASP A 377 3.53 -22.73 -11.11
N GLU A 378 2.94 -21.54 -10.97
CA GLU A 378 2.42 -20.75 -12.08
C GLU A 378 2.64 -19.24 -11.82
N LEU A 379 2.76 -18.43 -12.86
CA LEU A 379 2.93 -16.98 -12.74
C LEU A 379 1.61 -16.31 -12.27
N VAL A 380 1.29 -16.46 -11.00
CA VAL A 380 0.08 -15.89 -10.38
C VAL A 380 0.34 -14.57 -9.65
N HIS A 381 1.58 -14.10 -9.64
CA HIS A 381 2.00 -12.80 -9.12
C HIS A 381 3.31 -12.34 -9.76
N VAL A 382 3.55 -11.02 -9.89
CA VAL A 382 4.75 -10.39 -10.46
C VAL A 382 5.37 -9.37 -9.52
#